data_ab43a505e425e40ca99a9deca797b3c2
#
_entry.id   ab43a505e425e40ca99a9deca797b3c2
#
_cell.length_a   1.000
_cell.length_b   1.000
_cell.length_c   1.000
_cell.angle_alpha   90.00
_cell.angle_beta   90.00
_cell.angle_gamma   90.00
#
_symmetry.space_group_name_H-M   'P 1'
#
loop_
_entity.id
_entity.type
_entity.pdbx_description
1 polymer ?
#
loop_
_entity_poly.entity_id
_entity_poly.type
_entity_poly.pdbx_seq_one_letter_code
_entity_poly.pdbx_strand_id
1 'polypeptide(L)'
;MVWVLSSWQIVAERYPLLGETVTVGTQPYEFRSFMGFRNFVMEDEAGKRIAYANSLFSLIDIETAHPMRPTEEMLEKYVLGEKIQMDYAPRKITIPDGAVKGEEILILPHHLDVNHHVNNGQYVRIAMDCVPKGLKIRQLRVEYKKQVRLHEVLVPYVSRTET
;
A
#
# COMPACT_ATOMS: atom_id res chain seq x y z
N MET A 1 -0.68 20.83 -1.87
CA MET A 1 -0.90 19.57 -2.61
C MET A 1 0.00 18.47 -2.09
N VAL A 2 -0.45 17.22 -2.10
CA VAL A 2 0.29 16.06 -1.59
C VAL A 2 -0.07 14.79 -2.39
N TRP A 3 0.92 13.91 -2.61
CA TRP A 3 0.69 12.56 -3.12
C TRP A 3 0.25 11.66 -1.97
N VAL A 4 -0.94 11.09 -2.07
CA VAL A 4 -1.51 10.15 -1.09
C VAL A 4 -1.54 8.75 -1.69
N LEU A 5 -1.00 7.80 -0.97
CA LEU A 5 -1.03 6.40 -1.38
C LEU A 5 -2.48 5.89 -1.37
N SER A 6 -2.95 5.40 -2.51
CA SER A 6 -4.32 4.92 -2.69
C SER A 6 -4.42 3.40 -2.73
N SER A 7 -3.40 2.74 -3.23
CA SER A 7 -3.37 1.27 -3.25
C SER A 7 -1.97 0.68 -3.38
N TRP A 8 -1.84 -0.56 -2.91
CA TRP A 8 -0.67 -1.41 -3.05
C TRP A 8 -1.06 -2.77 -3.63
N GLN A 9 -0.17 -3.30 -4.45
CA GLN A 9 -0.03 -4.72 -4.74
C GLN A 9 1.42 -5.09 -4.49
N ILE A 10 1.68 -5.94 -3.51
CA ILE A 10 3.02 -6.37 -3.11
C ILE A 10 3.10 -7.87 -3.33
N VAL A 11 4.12 -8.34 -4.04
CA VAL A 11 4.43 -9.75 -4.24
C VAL A 11 5.74 -10.07 -3.55
N ALA A 12 5.76 -11.11 -2.72
CA ALA A 12 6.94 -11.61 -2.04
C ALA A 12 7.29 -13.00 -2.58
N GLU A 13 8.40 -13.09 -3.31
CA GLU A 13 8.97 -14.38 -3.73
C GLU A 13 9.55 -15.12 -2.53
N ARG A 14 10.25 -14.37 -1.67
CA ARG A 14 10.70 -14.81 -0.36
C ARG A 14 10.80 -13.64 0.61
N TYR A 15 10.83 -13.92 1.89
CA TYR A 15 11.15 -12.95 2.91
C TYR A 15 12.68 -12.89 3.14
N PRO A 16 13.24 -11.70 3.41
CA PRO A 16 14.63 -11.59 3.84
C PRO A 16 14.82 -12.24 5.21
N LEU A 17 16.02 -12.74 5.46
CA LEU A 17 16.41 -13.29 6.75
C LEU A 17 16.94 -12.20 7.68
N LEU A 18 16.91 -12.46 8.97
CA LEU A 18 17.53 -11.56 9.94
C LEU A 18 19.04 -11.44 9.68
N GLY A 19 19.50 -10.19 9.54
CA GLY A 19 20.91 -9.88 9.23
C GLY A 19 21.23 -9.88 7.73
N GLU A 20 20.28 -10.21 6.86
CA GLU A 20 20.47 -10.12 5.43
C GLU A 20 20.43 -8.65 4.97
N THR A 21 21.40 -8.26 4.14
CA THR A 21 21.39 -6.95 3.48
C THR A 21 20.45 -6.99 2.27
N VAL A 22 19.59 -6.01 2.15
CA VAL A 22 18.68 -5.87 1.00
C VAL A 22 18.80 -4.47 0.40
N THR A 23 18.66 -4.39 -0.92
CA THR A 23 18.54 -3.12 -1.65
C THR A 23 17.08 -2.88 -1.99
N VAL A 24 16.56 -1.70 -1.66
CA VAL A 24 15.20 -1.29 -2.03
C VAL A 24 15.28 -0.17 -3.05
N GLY A 25 14.72 -0.45 -4.24
CA GLY A 25 14.61 0.49 -5.34
C GLY A 25 13.17 0.93 -5.58
N THR A 26 12.99 2.14 -6.11
CA THR A 26 11.67 2.64 -6.48
C THR A 26 11.75 3.59 -7.65
N GLN A 27 10.77 3.52 -8.56
CA GLN A 27 10.67 4.46 -9.66
C GLN A 27 9.22 4.67 -10.11
N PRO A 28 8.85 5.92 -10.47
CA PRO A 28 7.59 6.18 -11.14
C PRO A 28 7.66 5.68 -12.58
N TYR A 29 6.56 5.17 -13.11
CA TYR A 29 6.52 4.71 -14.50
C TYR A 29 5.39 5.33 -15.32
N GLU A 30 4.39 5.92 -14.68
CA GLU A 30 3.26 6.52 -15.39
C GLU A 30 2.58 7.60 -14.52
N PHE A 31 2.11 8.66 -15.18
CA PHE A 31 1.12 9.58 -14.63
C PHE A 31 -0.12 9.59 -15.51
N ARG A 32 -1.29 9.49 -14.90
CA ARG A 32 -2.58 9.52 -15.61
C ARG A 32 -3.60 10.36 -14.83
N SER A 33 -4.00 11.50 -15.38
CA SER A 33 -4.90 12.44 -14.70
C SER A 33 -4.30 12.88 -13.35
N PHE A 34 -4.97 12.59 -12.24
CA PHE A 34 -4.51 12.87 -10.87
C PHE A 34 -3.76 11.69 -10.22
N MET A 35 -3.48 10.65 -10.97
CA MET A 35 -2.86 9.42 -10.48
C MET A 35 -1.40 9.32 -10.91
N GLY A 36 -0.55 8.90 -9.96
CA GLY A 36 0.84 8.54 -10.19
C GLY A 36 1.05 7.05 -9.87
N PHE A 37 1.69 6.34 -10.79
CA PHE A 37 1.99 4.92 -10.66
C PHE A 37 3.48 4.74 -10.41
N ARG A 38 3.81 3.88 -9.46
CA ARG A 38 5.20 3.66 -9.05
C ARG A 38 5.44 2.19 -8.73
N ASN A 39 6.54 1.67 -9.26
CA ASN A 39 7.03 0.34 -8.88
C ASN A 39 8.07 0.44 -7.76
N PHE A 40 8.17 -0.64 -7.00
CA PHE A 40 9.19 -0.87 -5.99
C PHE A 40 9.77 -2.26 -6.21
N VAL A 41 11.04 -2.41 -5.92
CA VAL A 41 11.73 -3.70 -5.93
C VAL A 41 12.53 -3.84 -4.63
N MET A 42 12.66 -5.06 -4.16
CA MET A 42 13.60 -5.44 -3.11
C MET A 42 14.48 -6.55 -3.66
N GLU A 43 15.78 -6.38 -3.56
CA GLU A 43 16.78 -7.29 -4.07
C GLU A 43 17.72 -7.73 -2.93
N ASP A 44 18.20 -8.96 -2.98
CA ASP A 44 19.23 -9.46 -2.08
C ASP A 44 20.62 -8.97 -2.51
N GLU A 45 21.65 -9.37 -1.74
CA GLU A 45 23.05 -8.99 -2.01
C GLU A 45 23.56 -9.44 -3.39
N ALA A 46 22.96 -10.49 -3.95
CA ALA A 46 23.29 -10.98 -5.28
C ALA A 46 22.53 -10.23 -6.41
N GLY A 47 21.71 -9.22 -6.07
CA GLY A 47 20.86 -8.49 -7.02
C GLY A 47 19.65 -9.29 -7.47
N LYS A 48 19.32 -10.39 -6.82
CA LYS A 48 18.12 -11.16 -7.13
C LYS A 48 16.91 -10.54 -6.48
N ARG A 49 15.89 -10.28 -7.28
CA ARG A 49 14.61 -9.75 -6.81
C ARG A 49 13.92 -10.75 -5.88
N ILE A 50 13.63 -10.33 -4.66
CA ILE A 50 12.97 -11.12 -3.62
C ILE A 50 11.55 -10.63 -3.31
N ALA A 51 11.27 -9.35 -3.57
CA ALA A 51 9.92 -8.79 -3.55
C ALA A 51 9.78 -7.64 -4.54
N TYR A 52 8.57 -7.37 -4.97
CA TYR A 52 8.26 -6.25 -5.84
C TYR A 52 6.83 -5.76 -5.61
N ALA A 53 6.59 -4.52 -5.98
CA ALA A 53 5.29 -3.93 -5.77
C ALA A 53 4.89 -2.94 -6.86
N ASN A 54 3.58 -2.83 -7.05
CA ASN A 54 2.93 -1.74 -7.74
C ASN A 54 2.16 -0.89 -6.74
N SER A 55 2.31 0.41 -6.84
CA SER A 55 1.55 1.36 -6.04
C SER A 55 0.87 2.39 -6.92
N LEU A 56 -0.25 2.89 -6.43
CA LEU A 56 -0.99 3.99 -7.01
C LEU A 56 -1.12 5.09 -5.97
N PHE A 57 -0.67 6.28 -6.34
CA PHE A 57 -0.84 7.50 -5.58
C PHE A 57 -1.88 8.40 -6.24
N SER A 58 -2.63 9.15 -5.45
CA SER A 58 -3.50 10.22 -5.93
C SER A 58 -2.95 11.56 -5.47
N LEU A 59 -2.87 12.53 -6.38
CA LEU A 59 -2.52 13.90 -6.02
C LEU A 59 -3.76 14.61 -5.47
N ILE A 60 -3.65 15.07 -4.23
CA ILE A 60 -4.75 15.71 -3.50
C ILE A 60 -4.37 17.15 -3.18
N ASP A 61 -5.30 18.06 -3.40
CA ASP A 61 -5.25 19.40 -2.85
C ASP A 61 -5.51 19.34 -1.35
N ILE A 62 -4.61 19.90 -0.54
CA ILE A 62 -4.68 19.81 0.93
C ILE A 62 -5.82 20.67 1.49
N GLU A 63 -6.13 21.79 0.84
CA GLU A 63 -7.15 22.73 1.31
C GLU A 63 -8.56 22.24 1.01
N THR A 64 -8.76 21.71 -0.20
CA THR A 64 -10.08 21.27 -0.66
C THR A 64 -10.31 19.77 -0.45
N ALA A 65 -9.27 18.99 -0.18
CA ALA A 65 -9.29 17.52 -0.10
C ALA A 65 -9.76 16.84 -1.41
N HIS A 66 -9.70 17.52 -2.54
CA HIS A 66 -10.11 16.97 -3.83
C HIS A 66 -8.91 16.51 -4.67
N PRO A 67 -9.08 15.49 -5.52
CA PRO A 67 -8.08 15.10 -6.50
C PRO A 67 -7.80 16.24 -7.48
N MET A 68 -6.51 16.47 -7.77
CA MET A 68 -6.07 17.48 -8.73
C MET A 68 -5.05 16.92 -9.71
N ARG A 69 -4.99 17.48 -10.90
CA ARG A 69 -3.97 17.10 -11.88
C ARG A 69 -2.63 17.72 -11.52
N PRO A 70 -1.51 16.99 -11.65
CA PRO A 70 -0.19 17.58 -11.50
C PRO A 70 0.05 18.60 -12.61
N THR A 71 0.80 19.66 -12.27
CA THR A 71 1.25 20.64 -13.27
C THR A 71 2.41 20.08 -14.09
N GLU A 72 2.68 20.65 -15.27
CA GLU A 72 3.83 20.28 -16.09
C GLU A 72 5.14 20.45 -15.31
N GLU A 73 5.32 21.57 -14.59
CA GLU A 73 6.49 21.81 -13.73
C GLU A 73 6.69 20.70 -12.66
N MET A 74 5.61 20.15 -12.13
CA MET A 74 5.71 19.03 -11.19
C MET A 74 6.18 17.76 -11.90
N LEU A 75 5.65 17.48 -13.09
CA LEU A 75 5.96 16.28 -13.86
C LEU A 75 7.41 16.28 -14.37
N GLU A 76 7.94 17.44 -14.75
CA GLU A 76 9.34 17.62 -15.19
C GLU A 76 10.37 17.18 -14.11
N LYS A 77 9.98 17.19 -12.83
CA LYS A 77 10.84 16.76 -11.73
C LYS A 77 10.94 15.23 -11.59
N TYR A 78 10.15 14.49 -12.35
CA TYR A 78 10.15 13.02 -12.33
C TYR A 78 10.77 12.45 -13.58
N VAL A 79 11.72 11.55 -13.39
CA VAL A 79 12.22 10.69 -14.47
C VAL A 79 11.38 9.41 -14.43
N LEU A 80 10.60 9.19 -15.48
CA LEU A 80 9.82 7.96 -15.62
C LEU A 80 10.76 6.82 -16.07
N GLY A 81 10.63 5.70 -15.40
CA GLY A 81 11.32 4.49 -15.80
C GLY A 81 10.39 3.48 -16.47
N GLU A 82 10.93 2.34 -16.79
CA GLU A 82 10.16 1.24 -17.35
C GLU A 82 9.29 0.57 -16.30
N LYS A 83 8.10 0.20 -16.71
CA LYS A 83 7.19 -0.59 -15.89
C LYS A 83 7.77 -1.98 -15.68
N ILE A 84 7.92 -2.44 -14.43
CA ILE A 84 8.46 -3.77 -14.16
C ILE A 84 7.50 -4.85 -14.66
N GLN A 85 8.05 -6.00 -15.03
CA GLN A 85 7.23 -7.15 -15.42
C GLN A 85 6.63 -7.81 -14.17
N MET A 86 5.30 -7.79 -14.08
CA MET A 86 4.51 -8.46 -13.04
C MET A 86 3.06 -8.64 -13.50
N ASP A 87 2.32 -9.48 -12.83
CA ASP A 87 0.87 -9.57 -12.99
C ASP A 87 0.19 -8.42 -12.24
N TYR A 88 -0.28 -7.42 -12.97
CA TYR A 88 -0.89 -6.21 -12.42
C TYR A 88 -2.38 -6.44 -12.12
N ALA A 89 -2.70 -6.64 -10.86
CA ALA A 89 -4.08 -6.78 -10.41
C ALA A 89 -4.87 -5.45 -10.50
N PRO A 90 -6.17 -5.49 -10.75
CA PRO A 90 -7.03 -4.30 -10.71
C PRO A 90 -6.94 -3.59 -9.34
N ARG A 91 -6.96 -2.25 -9.31
CA ARG A 91 -6.91 -1.48 -8.07
C ARG A 91 -8.04 -1.87 -7.10
N LYS A 92 -9.27 -1.93 -7.62
CA LYS A 92 -10.46 -2.20 -6.82
C LYS A 92 -10.42 -3.61 -6.23
N ILE A 93 -10.63 -3.69 -4.93
CA ILE A 93 -10.77 -4.94 -4.20
C ILE A 93 -12.26 -5.17 -3.94
N THR A 94 -12.79 -6.27 -4.42
CA THR A 94 -14.16 -6.68 -4.12
C THR A 94 -14.17 -7.36 -2.76
N ILE A 95 -15.06 -6.92 -1.88
CA ILE A 95 -15.27 -7.57 -0.59
C ILE A 95 -16.19 -8.77 -0.85
N PRO A 96 -15.78 -10.00 -0.50
CA PRO A 96 -16.61 -11.18 -0.65
C PRO A 96 -17.85 -11.12 0.24
N ASP A 97 -18.93 -11.73 -0.20
CA ASP A 97 -20.11 -11.93 0.64
C ASP A 97 -19.78 -12.84 1.84
N GLY A 98 -20.51 -12.66 2.95
CA GLY A 98 -20.34 -13.49 4.13
C GLY A 98 -19.13 -13.16 5.00
N ALA A 99 -18.53 -11.98 4.84
CA ALA A 99 -17.46 -11.52 5.74
C ALA A 99 -17.99 -11.40 7.19
N VAL A 100 -17.23 -11.94 8.14
CA VAL A 100 -17.57 -11.96 9.56
C VAL A 100 -16.98 -10.75 10.24
N LYS A 101 -17.80 -10.04 11.04
CA LYS A 101 -17.37 -8.91 11.87
C LYS A 101 -16.44 -9.43 12.99
N GLY A 102 -15.25 -8.85 13.09
CA GLY A 102 -14.31 -9.07 14.19
C GLY A 102 -14.48 -8.07 15.33
N GLU A 103 -13.56 -8.11 16.29
CA GLU A 103 -13.54 -7.20 17.43
C GLU A 103 -13.17 -5.77 17.00
N GLU A 104 -13.73 -4.80 17.69
CA GLU A 104 -13.47 -3.38 17.46
C GLU A 104 -12.07 -3.00 17.95
N ILE A 105 -11.34 -2.24 17.14
CA ILE A 105 -9.96 -1.87 17.41
C ILE A 105 -9.88 -0.36 17.59
N LEU A 106 -9.61 0.08 18.82
CA LEU A 106 -9.41 1.48 19.15
C LEU A 106 -8.07 1.97 18.60
N ILE A 107 -8.09 3.11 17.90
CA ILE A 107 -6.87 3.73 17.41
C ILE A 107 -6.16 4.50 18.53
N LEU A 108 -4.91 4.09 18.77
CA LEU A 108 -4.02 4.62 19.81
C LEU A 108 -2.89 5.45 19.19
N PRO A 109 -2.17 6.28 19.98
CA PRO A 109 -1.12 7.17 19.47
C PRO A 109 -0.03 6.48 18.65
N HIS A 110 0.36 5.23 18.99
CA HIS A 110 1.39 4.48 18.26
C HIS A 110 0.96 3.98 16.87
N HIS A 111 -0.31 4.08 16.52
CA HIS A 111 -0.80 3.81 15.17
C HIS A 111 -0.63 5.00 14.23
N LEU A 112 -0.39 6.21 14.77
CA LEU A 112 -0.39 7.44 13.98
C LEU A 112 0.98 7.75 13.39
N ASP A 113 0.96 8.43 12.26
CA ASP A 113 2.12 9.10 11.67
C ASP A 113 2.21 10.58 12.11
N VAL A 114 3.19 11.29 11.57
CA VAL A 114 3.42 12.72 11.84
C VAL A 114 2.27 13.63 11.35
N ASN A 115 1.38 13.13 10.50
CA ASN A 115 0.19 13.83 10.00
C ASN A 115 -1.05 13.57 10.86
N HIS A 116 -0.90 12.89 12.01
CA HIS A 116 -1.98 12.51 12.92
C HIS A 116 -3.05 11.60 12.29
N HIS A 117 -2.69 10.83 11.28
CA HIS A 117 -3.52 9.78 10.70
C HIS A 117 -2.89 8.42 10.93
N VAL A 118 -3.70 7.36 10.91
CA VAL A 118 -3.17 5.99 10.96
C VAL A 118 -2.21 5.79 9.79
N ASN A 119 -0.98 5.42 10.11
CA ASN A 119 0.04 5.13 9.09
C ASN A 119 -0.40 3.97 8.19
N ASN A 120 -0.12 4.07 6.89
CA ASN A 120 -0.51 3.06 5.91
C ASN A 120 -0.03 1.65 6.26
N GLY A 121 1.18 1.51 6.82
CA GLY A 121 1.70 0.22 7.29
C GLY A 121 0.98 -0.32 8.52
N GLN A 122 0.43 0.55 9.38
CA GLN A 122 -0.33 0.11 10.56
C GLN A 122 -1.67 -0.54 10.17
N TYR A 123 -2.34 -0.07 9.11
CA TYR A 123 -3.52 -0.78 8.59
C TYR A 123 -3.19 -2.22 8.19
N VAL A 124 -2.05 -2.41 7.53
CA VAL A 124 -1.59 -3.76 7.14
C VAL A 124 -1.29 -4.59 8.39
N ARG A 125 -0.58 -4.02 9.38
CA ARG A 125 -0.28 -4.71 10.64
C ARG A 125 -1.54 -5.13 11.38
N ILE A 126 -2.50 -4.22 11.53
CA ILE A 126 -3.80 -4.49 12.16
C ILE A 126 -4.55 -5.60 11.40
N ALA A 127 -4.56 -5.54 10.07
CA ALA A 127 -5.17 -6.58 9.26
C ALA A 127 -4.49 -7.94 9.42
N MET A 128 -3.16 -7.96 9.59
CA MET A 128 -2.40 -9.19 9.86
C MET A 128 -2.74 -9.84 11.20
N ASP A 129 -3.13 -9.05 12.20
CA ASP A 129 -3.58 -9.57 13.50
C ASP A 129 -4.96 -10.23 13.40
N CYS A 130 -5.73 -9.93 12.34
CA CYS A 130 -7.04 -10.52 12.08
C CYS A 130 -6.99 -11.84 11.28
N VAL A 131 -5.81 -12.26 10.79
CA VAL A 131 -5.66 -13.50 10.01
C VAL A 131 -4.96 -14.59 10.85
N PRO A 132 -5.13 -15.88 10.50
CA PRO A 132 -4.49 -16.97 11.25
C PRO A 132 -2.97 -16.83 11.30
N LYS A 133 -2.40 -17.07 12.47
CA LYS A 133 -0.94 -17.05 12.67
C LYS A 133 -0.23 -18.11 11.82
N GLY A 134 0.95 -17.76 11.31
CA GLY A 134 1.79 -18.69 10.53
C GLY A 134 1.49 -18.71 9.03
N LEU A 135 0.56 -17.90 8.56
CA LEU A 135 0.34 -17.75 7.11
C LEU A 135 1.55 -17.13 6.44
N LYS A 136 2.00 -17.75 5.37
CA LYS A 136 3.06 -17.23 4.51
C LYS A 136 2.44 -16.44 3.37
N ILE A 137 2.44 -15.13 3.50
CA ILE A 137 1.82 -14.25 2.50
C ILE A 137 2.72 -14.15 1.28
N ARG A 138 2.20 -14.55 0.12
CA ARG A 138 2.87 -14.41 -1.18
C ARG A 138 2.48 -13.13 -1.90
N GLN A 139 1.26 -12.69 -1.71
CA GLN A 139 0.76 -11.46 -2.27
C GLN A 139 -0.13 -10.73 -1.27
N LEU A 140 0.08 -9.43 -1.18
CA LEU A 140 -0.76 -8.50 -0.42
C LEU A 140 -1.33 -7.48 -1.39
N ARG A 141 -2.64 -7.24 -1.29
CA ARG A 141 -3.31 -6.13 -1.98
C ARG A 141 -4.03 -5.26 -0.97
N VAL A 142 -3.85 -3.96 -1.08
CA VAL A 142 -4.46 -2.97 -0.19
C VAL A 142 -5.09 -1.85 -1.02
N GLU A 143 -6.28 -1.44 -0.64
CA GLU A 143 -6.95 -0.24 -1.15
C GLU A 143 -7.33 0.66 0.02
N TYR A 144 -6.72 1.86 0.09
CA TYR A 144 -7.01 2.86 1.12
C TYR A 144 -8.14 3.78 0.66
N LYS A 145 -9.23 3.85 1.42
CA LYS A 145 -10.43 4.63 1.05
C LYS A 145 -10.70 5.78 1.98
N LYS A 146 -10.49 5.58 3.28
CA LYS A 146 -10.79 6.56 4.32
C LYS A 146 -9.63 6.60 5.30
N GLN A 147 -9.23 7.80 5.70
CA GLN A 147 -8.29 8.00 6.79
C GLN A 147 -9.01 7.82 8.13
N VAL A 148 -8.29 7.26 9.09
CA VAL A 148 -8.77 7.08 10.47
C VAL A 148 -7.83 7.86 11.40
N ARG A 149 -8.41 8.47 12.45
CA ARG A 149 -7.73 9.35 13.39
C ARG A 149 -7.67 8.75 14.78
N LEU A 150 -6.96 9.44 15.67
CA LEU A 150 -6.86 9.07 17.08
C LEU A 150 -8.25 8.92 17.72
N HIS A 151 -8.40 7.88 18.52
CA HIS A 151 -9.64 7.52 19.23
C HIS A 151 -10.84 7.13 18.35
N GLU A 152 -10.68 7.08 17.03
CA GLU A 152 -11.64 6.40 16.16
C GLU A 152 -11.50 4.89 16.27
N VAL A 153 -12.53 4.16 15.85
CA VAL A 153 -12.61 2.70 15.94
C VAL A 153 -12.55 2.09 14.54
N LEU A 154 -11.69 1.10 14.35
CA LEU A 154 -11.69 0.22 13.19
C LEU A 154 -12.50 -1.04 13.51
N VAL A 155 -13.35 -1.44 12.58
CA VAL A 155 -14.11 -2.68 12.67
C VAL A 155 -13.67 -3.61 11.56
N PRO A 156 -12.92 -4.68 11.85
CA PRO A 156 -12.50 -5.61 10.81
C PRO A 156 -13.67 -6.50 10.36
N TYR A 157 -13.73 -6.77 9.08
CA TYR A 157 -14.58 -7.78 8.48
C TYR A 157 -13.69 -8.76 7.73
N VAL A 158 -13.74 -10.01 8.12
CA VAL A 158 -12.84 -11.04 7.59
C VAL A 158 -13.64 -12.08 6.83
N SER A 159 -13.20 -12.39 5.63
CA SER A 159 -13.71 -13.50 4.83
C SER A 159 -12.55 -14.37 4.38
N ARG A 160 -12.77 -15.67 4.30
CA ARG A 160 -11.82 -16.64 3.77
C ARG A 160 -12.45 -17.36 2.58
N THR A 161 -11.76 -17.31 1.45
CA THR A 161 -12.10 -18.13 0.27
C THR A 161 -10.99 -19.15 0.06
N GLU A 162 -11.35 -20.39 -0.21
CA GLU A 162 -10.40 -21.39 -0.69
C GLU A 162 -10.23 -21.19 -2.20
N THR A 163 -8.98 -20.99 -2.64
CA THR A 163 -8.59 -20.92 -4.06
C THR A 163 -7.88 -22.17 -4.46
#